data_24868ce18586b5df08de11a9d5ef4b91
#
_entry.id   24868ce18586b5df08de11a9d5ef4b91
#
_cell.length_a   1.000
_cell.length_b   1.000
_cell.length_c   1.000
_cell.angle_alpha   90.00
_cell.angle_beta   90.00
_cell.angle_gamma   90.00
#
_symmetry.space_group_name_H-M   'P 1'
#
loop_
_entity.id
_entity.type
_entity.pdbx_description
1 polymer ?
#
loop_
_entity_poly.entity_id
_entity_poly.type
_entity_poly.pdbx_seq_one_letter_code
_entity_poly.pdbx_strand_id
1 'polypeptide(L)'
;MSLPTKCEYLIIGAGIHGLSTAWHLCKKLSSKGQLKENSVVVLEKSKVANGASGVACGIVRNNYYQPAMRRLMAHSVNVWNENAEALTYKPVGYMQINSELMQEGMSEVYEQQKEIGFDSEFIEGASDCDKYMKDMLPDWQAQGITSVLHEKKTGYGANRGAIEGFHKLAVSAGAKVLEGVTVNNLISSNGSGAVSAVETSEGKIECTQLVVAAGPWVRKFWEILELPNTVKIKKPDGSFTDDIPMWSYMALEEGELEVDPRSYK
;
A
#
# COMPACT_ATOMS: atom_id res chain seq x y z
N MET A 1 5.00 21.63 -16.87
CA MET A 1 3.51 21.75 -17.01
C MET A 1 3.02 22.71 -15.95
N SER A 2 2.07 23.60 -16.26
CA SER A 2 1.56 24.57 -15.28
C SER A 2 0.55 23.92 -14.33
N LEU A 3 0.49 24.41 -13.08
CA LEU A 3 -0.51 24.04 -12.09
C LEU A 3 -1.90 24.50 -12.58
N PRO A 4 -2.92 23.64 -12.67
CA PRO A 4 -4.28 24.07 -12.97
C PRO A 4 -4.86 24.84 -11.77
N THR A 5 -5.73 25.80 -12.04
CA THR A 5 -6.40 26.57 -10.98
C THR A 5 -7.47 25.78 -10.26
N LYS A 6 -8.00 24.71 -10.91
CA LYS A 6 -9.07 23.88 -10.36
C LYS A 6 -8.98 22.43 -10.88
N CYS A 7 -9.38 21.48 -10.05
CA CYS A 7 -9.61 20.09 -10.42
C CYS A 7 -10.83 19.54 -9.65
N GLU A 8 -11.31 18.37 -10.04
CA GLU A 8 -12.35 17.66 -9.30
C GLU A 8 -11.75 16.83 -8.18
N TYR A 9 -10.72 16.04 -8.50
CA TYR A 9 -10.01 15.17 -7.58
C TYR A 9 -8.54 15.58 -7.51
N LEU A 10 -8.09 15.99 -6.34
CA LEU A 10 -6.71 16.31 -6.04
C LEU A 10 -6.09 15.21 -5.19
N ILE A 11 -4.94 14.70 -5.58
CA ILE A 11 -4.21 13.64 -4.87
C ILE A 11 -2.85 14.18 -4.47
N ILE A 12 -2.50 14.11 -3.18
CA ILE A 12 -1.20 14.53 -2.65
C ILE A 12 -0.32 13.30 -2.49
N GLY A 13 0.79 13.25 -3.23
CA GLY A 13 1.79 12.19 -3.23
C GLY A 13 1.67 11.25 -4.43
N ALA A 14 2.77 11.09 -5.18
CA ALA A 14 2.90 10.17 -6.31
C ALA A 14 3.64 8.87 -5.93
N GLY A 15 3.37 8.35 -4.73
CA GLY A 15 3.71 6.99 -4.34
C GLY A 15 2.72 5.96 -4.88
N ILE A 16 2.87 4.69 -4.47
CA ILE A 16 2.02 3.58 -4.91
C ILE A 16 0.53 3.88 -4.69
N HIS A 17 0.15 4.41 -3.52
CA HIS A 17 -1.25 4.69 -3.20
C HIS A 17 -1.81 5.83 -4.06
N GLY A 18 -1.07 6.93 -4.22
CA GLY A 18 -1.56 8.08 -5.01
C GLY A 18 -1.71 7.75 -6.48
N LEU A 19 -0.71 7.12 -7.09
CA LEU A 19 -0.74 6.78 -8.51
C LEU A 19 -1.76 5.69 -8.84
N SER A 20 -1.85 4.65 -7.99
CA SER A 20 -2.87 3.61 -8.13
C SER A 20 -4.29 4.21 -8.00
N THR A 21 -4.52 5.08 -7.03
CA THR A 21 -5.79 5.81 -6.86
C THR A 21 -6.11 6.63 -8.11
N ALA A 22 -5.15 7.42 -8.62
CA ALA A 22 -5.34 8.23 -9.81
C ALA A 22 -5.71 7.39 -11.03
N TRP A 23 -4.98 6.28 -11.26
CA TRP A 23 -5.24 5.37 -12.36
C TRP A 23 -6.64 4.76 -12.31
N HIS A 24 -7.02 4.15 -11.18
CA HIS A 24 -8.32 3.52 -11.03
C HIS A 24 -9.47 4.53 -11.09
N LEU A 25 -9.26 5.74 -10.55
CA LEU A 25 -10.23 6.82 -10.60
C LEU A 25 -10.47 7.30 -12.04
N CYS A 26 -9.40 7.53 -12.81
CA CYS A 26 -9.51 7.89 -14.21
C CYS A 26 -10.23 6.81 -15.03
N LYS A 27 -9.89 5.52 -14.85
CA LYS A 27 -10.62 4.41 -15.48
C LYS A 27 -12.11 4.43 -15.16
N LYS A 28 -12.45 4.63 -13.87
CA LYS A 28 -13.85 4.67 -13.42
C LYS A 28 -14.61 5.87 -13.95
N LEU A 29 -13.99 7.05 -13.99
CA LEU A 29 -14.59 8.25 -14.56
C LEU A 29 -14.78 8.11 -16.08
N SER A 30 -13.78 7.56 -16.78
CA SER A 30 -13.87 7.30 -18.22
C SER A 30 -15.00 6.34 -18.56
N SER A 31 -15.13 5.23 -17.82
CA SER A 31 -16.21 4.25 -18.05
C SER A 31 -17.62 4.81 -17.85
N LYS A 32 -17.75 5.94 -17.11
CA LYS A 32 -19.00 6.67 -16.90
C LYS A 32 -19.16 7.87 -17.82
N GLY A 33 -18.22 8.15 -18.72
CA GLY A 33 -18.22 9.34 -19.57
C GLY A 33 -18.04 10.66 -18.79
N GLN A 34 -17.45 10.60 -17.58
CA GLN A 34 -17.30 11.74 -16.66
C GLN A 34 -15.87 12.29 -16.61
N LEU A 35 -14.89 11.62 -17.21
CA LEU A 35 -13.50 12.09 -17.23
C LEU A 35 -13.38 13.33 -18.13
N LYS A 36 -12.86 14.42 -17.55
CA LYS A 36 -12.56 15.67 -18.25
C LYS A 36 -11.08 16.01 -18.08
N GLU A 37 -10.60 16.95 -18.87
CA GLU A 37 -9.25 17.48 -18.70
C GLU A 37 -9.08 18.07 -17.29
N ASN A 38 -7.95 17.72 -16.65
CA ASN A 38 -7.65 18.09 -15.26
C ASN A 38 -8.66 17.62 -14.20
N SER A 39 -9.54 16.63 -14.50
CA SER A 39 -10.41 16.06 -13.46
C SER A 39 -9.61 15.43 -12.32
N VAL A 40 -8.53 14.74 -12.63
CA VAL A 40 -7.66 14.06 -11.65
C VAL A 40 -6.25 14.64 -11.73
N VAL A 41 -5.81 15.28 -10.65
CA VAL A 41 -4.49 15.90 -10.54
C VAL A 41 -3.74 15.28 -9.36
N VAL A 42 -2.50 14.87 -9.59
CA VAL A 42 -1.59 14.35 -8.57
C VAL A 42 -0.45 15.36 -8.38
N LEU A 43 -0.18 15.73 -7.13
CA LEU A 43 0.94 16.61 -6.76
C LEU A 43 2.01 15.80 -6.04
N GLU A 44 3.24 15.89 -6.52
CA GLU A 44 4.40 15.26 -5.91
C GLU A 44 5.47 16.32 -5.58
N LYS A 45 5.93 16.34 -4.32
CA LYS A 45 6.89 17.33 -3.84
C LYS A 45 8.27 17.25 -4.50
N SER A 46 8.66 16.06 -4.95
CA SER A 46 9.96 15.87 -5.60
C SER A 46 9.80 15.16 -6.95
N LYS A 47 10.16 13.90 -7.05
CA LYS A 47 9.96 13.05 -8.23
C LYS A 47 9.22 11.80 -7.87
N VAL A 48 8.49 11.25 -8.84
CA VAL A 48 7.90 9.91 -8.75
C VAL A 48 8.96 8.90 -8.28
N ALA A 49 8.58 7.98 -7.41
CA ALA A 49 9.43 6.96 -6.80
C ALA A 49 10.54 7.46 -5.85
N ASN A 50 10.58 8.73 -5.47
CA ASN A 50 11.58 9.23 -4.50
C ASN A 50 11.18 9.02 -3.03
N GLY A 51 9.92 8.66 -2.75
CA GLY A 51 9.43 8.37 -1.41
C GLY A 51 9.60 6.91 -0.99
N ALA A 52 8.94 6.52 0.11
CA ALA A 52 9.01 5.18 0.72
C ALA A 52 8.68 4.05 -0.28
N SER A 53 7.75 4.27 -1.22
CA SER A 53 7.42 3.28 -2.25
C SER A 53 8.59 2.91 -3.16
N GLY A 54 9.51 3.84 -3.41
CA GLY A 54 10.69 3.61 -4.28
C GLY A 54 11.82 2.83 -3.60
N VAL A 55 11.77 2.66 -2.27
CA VAL A 55 12.77 1.94 -1.46
C VAL A 55 12.18 0.73 -0.70
N ALA A 56 10.90 0.44 -0.89
CA ALA A 56 10.22 -0.70 -0.29
C ALA A 56 10.84 -2.04 -0.75
N CYS A 57 10.55 -3.15 -0.07
CA CYS A 57 11.00 -4.48 -0.48
C CYS A 57 10.30 -5.01 -1.75
N GLY A 58 9.19 -4.40 -2.16
CA GLY A 58 8.47 -4.73 -3.38
C GLY A 58 7.71 -6.05 -3.36
N ILE A 59 7.62 -6.73 -2.23
CA ILE A 59 6.92 -8.02 -2.11
C ILE A 59 5.41 -7.79 -2.21
N VAL A 60 4.79 -8.56 -3.11
CA VAL A 60 3.34 -8.61 -3.30
C VAL A 60 2.86 -10.00 -2.88
N ARG A 61 2.04 -10.06 -1.82
CA ARG A 61 1.58 -11.32 -1.21
C ARG A 61 0.16 -11.20 -0.65
N ASN A 62 -0.46 -12.33 -0.33
CA ASN A 62 -1.75 -12.39 0.36
C ASN A 62 -1.65 -12.87 1.81
N ASN A 63 -0.49 -13.34 2.24
CA ASN A 63 -0.25 -13.86 3.59
C ASN A 63 -0.34 -12.73 4.64
N TYR A 64 -1.54 -12.52 5.17
CA TYR A 64 -1.86 -11.58 6.26
C TYR A 64 -2.81 -12.25 7.25
N TYR A 65 -2.63 -12.01 8.55
CA TYR A 65 -3.51 -12.53 9.60
C TYR A 65 -4.90 -11.88 9.59
N GLN A 66 -5.03 -10.63 9.13
CA GLN A 66 -6.31 -9.91 9.10
C GLN A 66 -7.13 -10.32 7.86
N PRO A 67 -8.35 -10.86 8.03
CA PRO A 67 -9.21 -11.28 6.91
C PRO A 67 -9.52 -10.16 5.91
N ALA A 68 -9.70 -8.92 6.40
CA ALA A 68 -9.94 -7.77 5.54
C ALA A 68 -8.74 -7.48 4.62
N MET A 69 -7.51 -7.60 5.15
CA MET A 69 -6.28 -7.42 4.35
C MET A 69 -6.14 -8.52 3.30
N ARG A 70 -6.45 -9.78 3.62
CA ARG A 70 -6.40 -10.86 2.62
C ARG A 70 -7.34 -10.62 1.45
N ARG A 71 -8.58 -10.19 1.69
CA ARG A 71 -9.53 -9.85 0.61
C ARG A 71 -9.02 -8.71 -0.26
N LEU A 72 -8.48 -7.66 0.36
CA LEU A 72 -7.89 -6.53 -0.36
C LEU A 72 -6.67 -6.96 -1.18
N MET A 73 -5.79 -7.76 -0.59
CA MET A 73 -4.58 -8.24 -1.27
C MET A 73 -4.88 -9.24 -2.38
N ALA A 74 -5.90 -10.09 -2.24
CA ALA A 74 -6.34 -10.98 -3.33
C ALA A 74 -6.74 -10.17 -4.58
N HIS A 75 -7.49 -9.07 -4.40
CA HIS A 75 -7.77 -8.14 -5.50
C HIS A 75 -6.49 -7.50 -6.04
N SER A 76 -5.60 -7.03 -5.14
CA SER A 76 -4.34 -6.38 -5.54
C SER A 76 -3.43 -7.31 -6.35
N VAL A 77 -3.29 -8.58 -5.95
CA VAL A 77 -2.49 -9.58 -6.68
C VAL A 77 -3.00 -9.75 -8.11
N ASN A 78 -4.30 -9.73 -8.34
CA ASN A 78 -4.86 -9.77 -9.70
C ASN A 78 -4.46 -8.54 -10.50
N VAL A 79 -4.55 -7.33 -9.93
CA VAL A 79 -4.12 -6.09 -10.58
C VAL A 79 -2.64 -6.15 -10.97
N TRP A 80 -1.78 -6.67 -10.09
CA TRP A 80 -0.34 -6.83 -10.38
C TRP A 80 -0.10 -7.82 -11.53
N ASN A 81 -0.77 -8.97 -11.54
CA ASN A 81 -0.63 -9.97 -12.59
C ASN A 81 -1.15 -9.47 -13.94
N GLU A 82 -2.31 -8.82 -13.97
CA GLU A 82 -2.90 -8.26 -15.20
C GLU A 82 -2.03 -7.18 -15.85
N ASN A 83 -1.18 -6.51 -15.06
CA ASN A 83 -0.33 -5.41 -15.51
C ASN A 83 1.17 -5.71 -15.30
N ALA A 84 1.55 -6.99 -15.28
CA ALA A 84 2.88 -7.43 -14.85
C ALA A 84 4.03 -6.78 -15.65
N GLU A 85 3.89 -6.66 -16.96
CA GLU A 85 4.89 -6.00 -17.81
C GLU A 85 5.02 -4.50 -17.47
N ALA A 86 3.91 -3.78 -17.43
CA ALA A 86 3.88 -2.34 -17.14
C ALA A 86 4.40 -2.02 -15.74
N LEU A 87 4.15 -2.89 -14.77
CA LEU A 87 4.55 -2.74 -13.37
C LEU A 87 5.89 -3.41 -13.04
N THR A 88 6.60 -3.97 -14.02
CA THR A 88 7.83 -4.75 -13.80
C THR A 88 7.66 -5.80 -12.70
N TYR A 89 6.47 -6.40 -12.65
CA TYR A 89 6.11 -7.42 -11.67
C TYR A 89 6.57 -8.80 -12.11
N LYS A 90 7.09 -9.57 -11.16
CA LYS A 90 7.56 -10.95 -11.36
C LYS A 90 6.76 -11.89 -10.47
N PRO A 91 5.81 -12.66 -11.02
CA PRO A 91 5.02 -13.63 -10.26
C PRO A 91 5.81 -14.92 -9.99
N VAL A 92 6.85 -14.82 -9.21
CA VAL A 92 7.76 -15.94 -8.86
C VAL A 92 7.27 -16.79 -7.71
N GLY A 93 6.12 -16.43 -7.13
CA GLY A 93 5.59 -17.01 -5.92
C GLY A 93 6.11 -16.32 -4.66
N TYR A 94 5.44 -16.59 -3.54
CA TYR A 94 5.86 -16.24 -2.20
C TYR A 94 5.66 -17.45 -1.30
N MET A 95 6.69 -17.82 -0.53
CA MET A 95 6.60 -18.89 0.44
C MET A 95 6.79 -18.37 1.85
N GLN A 96 5.90 -18.76 2.74
CA GLN A 96 6.06 -18.63 4.18
C GLN A 96 6.43 -20.00 4.73
N ILE A 97 7.66 -20.11 5.24
CA ILE A 97 8.25 -21.36 5.75
C ILE A 97 8.29 -21.24 7.26
N ASN A 98 7.76 -22.23 7.98
CA ASN A 98 7.57 -22.12 9.42
C ASN A 98 8.00 -23.37 10.17
N SER A 99 8.41 -23.16 11.42
CA SER A 99 8.52 -24.21 12.44
C SER A 99 7.14 -24.50 13.07
N GLU A 100 7.08 -25.52 13.91
CA GLU A 100 5.87 -25.95 14.62
C GLU A 100 5.13 -24.82 15.34
N LEU A 101 5.87 -23.88 15.93
CA LEU A 101 5.29 -22.74 16.66
C LEU A 101 4.34 -21.88 15.83
N MET A 102 4.58 -21.77 14.52
CA MET A 102 3.79 -20.91 13.61
C MET A 102 2.80 -21.70 12.74
N GLN A 103 2.82 -23.02 12.82
CA GLN A 103 2.07 -23.90 11.92
C GLN A 103 0.55 -23.68 12.02
N GLU A 104 0.00 -23.64 13.23
CA GLU A 104 -1.43 -23.42 13.45
C GLU A 104 -1.92 -22.09 12.83
N GLY A 105 -1.21 -21.01 13.09
CA GLY A 105 -1.55 -19.69 12.53
C GLY A 105 -1.48 -19.67 10.99
N MET A 106 -0.53 -20.39 10.38
CA MET A 106 -0.43 -20.48 8.92
C MET A 106 -1.52 -21.37 8.31
N SER A 107 -1.90 -22.43 8.99
CA SER A 107 -3.06 -23.27 8.61
C SER A 107 -4.34 -22.44 8.57
N GLU A 108 -4.58 -21.61 9.60
CA GLU A 108 -5.72 -20.69 9.63
C GLU A 108 -5.69 -19.68 8.46
N VAL A 109 -4.52 -19.10 8.16
CA VAL A 109 -4.37 -18.20 7.00
C VAL A 109 -4.72 -18.92 5.70
N TYR A 110 -4.24 -20.17 5.52
CA TYR A 110 -4.53 -20.98 4.34
C TYR A 110 -6.02 -21.27 4.18
N GLU A 111 -6.70 -21.73 5.24
CA GLU A 111 -8.14 -22.00 5.18
C GLU A 111 -8.93 -20.74 4.79
N GLN A 112 -8.58 -19.60 5.34
CA GLN A 112 -9.20 -18.32 4.98
C GLN A 112 -8.86 -17.84 3.57
N GLN A 113 -7.69 -18.21 3.02
CA GLN A 113 -7.36 -17.99 1.60
C GLN A 113 -8.25 -18.86 0.69
N LYS A 114 -8.49 -20.12 1.06
CA LYS A 114 -9.42 -21.01 0.34
C LYS A 114 -10.83 -20.44 0.31
N GLU A 115 -11.34 -19.94 1.45
CA GLU A 115 -12.67 -19.34 1.54
C GLU A 115 -12.89 -18.19 0.55
N ILE A 116 -11.86 -17.40 0.26
CA ILE A 116 -11.91 -16.30 -0.71
C ILE A 116 -11.48 -16.71 -2.12
N GLY A 117 -11.23 -18.02 -2.36
CA GLY A 117 -10.80 -18.53 -3.66
C GLY A 117 -9.39 -18.11 -4.07
N PHE A 118 -8.51 -17.80 -3.11
CA PHE A 118 -7.13 -17.44 -3.40
C PHE A 118 -6.29 -18.69 -3.64
N ASP A 119 -5.49 -18.70 -4.72
CA ASP A 119 -4.69 -19.85 -5.17
C ASP A 119 -3.39 -19.95 -4.35
N SER A 120 -3.42 -20.81 -3.34
CA SER A 120 -2.27 -21.14 -2.49
C SER A 120 -2.24 -22.64 -2.18
N GLU A 121 -1.09 -23.13 -1.74
CA GLU A 121 -0.86 -24.50 -1.33
C GLU A 121 -0.26 -24.52 0.08
N PHE A 122 -0.77 -25.40 0.93
CA PHE A 122 -0.26 -25.57 2.27
C PHE A 122 0.26 -27.00 2.44
N ILE A 123 1.55 -27.10 2.73
CA ILE A 123 2.25 -28.36 2.98
C ILE A 123 2.48 -28.46 4.48
N GLU A 124 2.12 -29.58 5.08
CA GLU A 124 2.19 -29.84 6.50
C GLU A 124 2.98 -31.13 6.78
N GLY A 125 3.80 -31.10 7.83
CA GLY A 125 4.66 -32.19 8.22
C GLY A 125 6.10 -32.06 7.71
N ALA A 126 7.07 -32.37 8.61
CA ALA A 126 8.50 -32.14 8.33
C ALA A 126 8.99 -32.90 7.09
N SER A 127 8.53 -34.16 6.90
CA SER A 127 8.92 -34.97 5.75
C SER A 127 8.41 -34.41 4.43
N ASP A 128 7.13 -33.99 4.40
CA ASP A 128 6.49 -33.48 3.19
C ASP A 128 7.01 -32.10 2.84
N CYS A 129 7.29 -31.27 3.85
CA CYS A 129 7.96 -29.98 3.67
C CYS A 129 9.37 -30.15 3.08
N ASP A 130 10.18 -31.08 3.63
CA ASP A 130 11.52 -31.34 3.13
C ASP A 130 11.50 -31.81 1.67
N LYS A 131 10.61 -32.74 1.34
CA LYS A 131 10.42 -33.21 -0.03
C LYS A 131 10.00 -32.07 -0.96
N TYR A 132 8.96 -31.34 -0.59
CA TYR A 132 8.44 -30.20 -1.38
C TYR A 132 9.51 -29.15 -1.65
N MET A 133 10.30 -28.82 -0.61
CA MET A 133 11.36 -27.82 -0.74
C MET A 133 12.54 -28.34 -1.60
N LYS A 134 12.92 -29.61 -1.49
CA LYS A 134 13.97 -30.22 -2.32
C LYS A 134 13.61 -30.36 -3.78
N ASP A 135 12.33 -30.57 -4.09
CA ASP A 135 11.83 -30.60 -5.46
C ASP A 135 12.00 -29.23 -6.17
N MET A 136 11.93 -28.13 -5.42
CA MET A 136 12.12 -26.77 -5.95
C MET A 136 13.55 -26.25 -5.80
N LEU A 137 14.22 -26.60 -4.70
CA LEU A 137 15.54 -26.13 -4.32
C LEU A 137 16.41 -27.38 -3.96
N PRO A 138 17.07 -27.99 -4.92
CA PRO A 138 17.79 -29.28 -4.71
C PRO A 138 18.87 -29.24 -3.62
N ASP A 139 19.38 -28.06 -3.28
CA ASP A 139 20.35 -27.82 -2.22
C ASP A 139 19.74 -27.44 -0.87
N TRP A 140 18.42 -27.61 -0.72
CA TRP A 140 17.71 -27.32 0.53
C TRP A 140 18.22 -28.19 1.70
N GLN A 141 18.55 -27.51 2.83
CA GLN A 141 19.16 -28.15 4.02
C GLN A 141 18.50 -27.70 5.34
N ALA A 142 17.47 -26.83 5.31
CA ALA A 142 16.87 -26.35 6.55
C ALA A 142 16.22 -27.48 7.35
N GLN A 143 16.33 -27.39 8.67
CA GLN A 143 15.76 -28.33 9.63
C GLN A 143 14.70 -27.65 10.50
N GLY A 144 13.81 -28.45 11.10
CA GLY A 144 12.76 -27.94 11.99
C GLY A 144 11.61 -27.24 11.28
N ILE A 145 11.50 -27.40 9.97
CA ILE A 145 10.39 -26.86 9.18
C ILE A 145 9.25 -27.89 9.21
N THR A 146 8.07 -27.44 9.61
CA THR A 146 6.86 -28.27 9.73
C THR A 146 5.69 -27.80 8.89
N SER A 147 5.77 -26.59 8.33
CA SER A 147 4.77 -26.11 7.37
C SER A 147 5.34 -25.15 6.35
N VAL A 148 4.78 -25.17 5.14
CA VAL A 148 5.05 -24.23 4.05
C VAL A 148 3.73 -23.77 3.47
N LEU A 149 3.50 -22.45 3.46
CA LEU A 149 2.41 -21.83 2.71
C LEU A 149 2.99 -21.23 1.44
N HIS A 150 2.58 -21.72 0.28
CA HIS A 150 3.07 -21.25 -1.03
C HIS A 150 1.96 -20.58 -1.84
N GLU A 151 2.11 -19.30 -2.09
CA GLU A 151 1.25 -18.47 -2.91
C GLU A 151 1.84 -18.33 -4.32
N LYS A 152 1.40 -19.16 -5.27
CA LYS A 152 2.04 -19.33 -6.59
C LYS A 152 1.93 -18.10 -7.51
N LYS A 153 0.89 -17.27 -7.36
CA LYS A 153 0.62 -16.10 -8.21
C LYS A 153 1.11 -14.79 -7.63
N THR A 154 1.75 -14.85 -6.48
CA THR A 154 2.38 -13.69 -5.83
C THR A 154 3.83 -13.55 -6.24
N GLY A 155 4.53 -12.55 -5.73
CA GLY A 155 5.93 -12.33 -6.12
C GLY A 155 6.44 -10.96 -5.74
N TYR A 156 7.16 -10.29 -6.64
CA TYR A 156 7.70 -8.97 -6.36
C TYR A 156 7.63 -8.03 -7.56
N GLY A 157 7.47 -6.73 -7.28
CA GLY A 157 7.66 -5.66 -8.23
C GLY A 157 9.03 -4.99 -8.05
N ALA A 158 9.71 -4.65 -9.15
CA ALA A 158 10.90 -3.81 -9.09
C ALA A 158 10.47 -2.40 -8.68
N ASN A 159 10.77 -1.98 -7.45
CA ASN A 159 10.17 -0.81 -6.78
C ASN A 159 10.03 0.41 -7.66
N ARG A 160 11.14 0.97 -8.15
CA ARG A 160 11.10 2.16 -9.02
C ARG A 160 10.34 1.88 -10.31
N GLY A 161 10.63 0.75 -10.98
CA GLY A 161 9.96 0.36 -12.21
C GLY A 161 8.45 0.20 -12.03
N ALA A 162 8.02 -0.38 -10.91
CA ALA A 162 6.60 -0.52 -10.58
C ALA A 162 5.91 0.84 -10.37
N ILE A 163 6.54 1.77 -9.63
CA ILE A 163 5.95 3.09 -9.41
C ILE A 163 5.94 3.93 -10.69
N GLU A 164 7.00 3.87 -11.50
CA GLU A 164 7.04 4.49 -12.82
C GLU A 164 5.99 3.86 -13.77
N GLY A 165 5.75 2.55 -13.65
CA GLY A 165 4.67 1.86 -14.36
C GLY A 165 3.30 2.40 -13.98
N PHE A 166 3.00 2.51 -12.69
CA PHE A 166 1.75 3.14 -12.22
C PHE A 166 1.63 4.61 -12.66
N HIS A 167 2.73 5.35 -12.70
CA HIS A 167 2.75 6.72 -13.24
C HIS A 167 2.31 6.74 -14.70
N LYS A 168 2.92 5.90 -15.54
CA LYS A 168 2.56 5.78 -16.97
C LYS A 168 1.09 5.37 -17.14
N LEU A 169 0.62 4.40 -16.39
CA LEU A 169 -0.78 3.95 -16.41
C LEU A 169 -1.74 5.06 -16.00
N ALA A 170 -1.42 5.82 -14.95
CA ALA A 170 -2.26 6.94 -14.50
C ALA A 170 -2.34 8.06 -15.54
N VAL A 171 -1.19 8.47 -16.11
CA VAL A 171 -1.11 9.50 -17.15
C VAL A 171 -1.85 9.05 -18.42
N SER A 172 -1.64 7.82 -18.86
CA SER A 172 -2.33 7.26 -20.04
C SER A 172 -3.85 7.15 -19.83
N ALA A 173 -4.30 6.98 -18.58
CA ALA A 173 -5.73 6.99 -18.24
C ALA A 173 -6.32 8.40 -18.11
N GLY A 174 -5.50 9.47 -18.20
CA GLY A 174 -5.95 10.86 -18.18
C GLY A 174 -5.66 11.64 -16.89
N ALA A 175 -4.89 11.09 -15.95
CA ALA A 175 -4.42 11.85 -14.79
C ALA A 175 -3.31 12.83 -15.17
N LYS A 176 -3.31 14.00 -14.54
CA LYS A 176 -2.22 14.97 -14.61
C LYS A 176 -1.34 14.82 -13.40
N VAL A 177 -0.08 14.44 -13.57
CA VAL A 177 0.90 14.29 -12.49
C VAL A 177 1.90 15.45 -12.57
N LEU A 178 2.05 16.20 -11.48
CA LEU A 178 2.92 17.35 -11.37
C LEU A 178 4.00 17.08 -10.32
N GLU A 179 5.23 16.97 -10.76
CA GLU A 179 6.41 16.82 -9.91
C GLU A 179 6.99 18.18 -9.50
N GLY A 180 7.71 18.23 -8.38
CA GLY A 180 8.31 19.45 -7.85
C GLY A 180 7.31 20.39 -7.17
N VAL A 181 6.06 19.97 -6.95
CA VAL A 181 5.00 20.79 -6.35
C VAL A 181 4.79 20.38 -4.90
N THR A 182 5.24 21.22 -3.98
CA THR A 182 5.08 21.01 -2.54
C THR A 182 3.74 21.57 -2.08
N VAL A 183 2.98 20.77 -1.34
CA VAL A 183 1.77 21.23 -0.65
C VAL A 183 2.15 21.82 0.69
N ASN A 184 1.79 23.09 0.89
CA ASN A 184 2.12 23.86 2.09
C ASN A 184 0.97 23.91 3.08
N ASN A 185 -0.28 24.03 2.59
CA ASN A 185 -1.46 24.15 3.46
C ASN A 185 -2.71 23.60 2.78
N LEU A 186 -3.72 23.26 3.59
CA LEU A 186 -5.07 22.85 3.16
C LEU A 186 -6.05 23.94 3.57
N ILE A 187 -6.90 24.37 2.63
CA ILE A 187 -7.89 25.43 2.86
C ILE A 187 -9.25 24.78 3.01
N SER A 188 -9.83 24.89 4.19
CA SER A 188 -11.20 24.44 4.46
C SER A 188 -12.23 25.48 3.99
N SER A 189 -13.35 25.01 3.48
CA SER A 189 -14.50 25.88 3.22
C SER A 189 -15.14 26.35 4.52
N ASN A 190 -15.50 27.61 4.63
CA ASN A 190 -16.05 28.25 5.82
C ASN A 190 -17.19 27.41 6.43
N GLY A 191 -16.95 26.90 7.65
CA GLY A 191 -17.92 26.24 8.51
C GLY A 191 -18.22 24.76 8.23
N SER A 192 -17.73 24.15 7.14
CA SER A 192 -18.06 22.76 6.80
C SER A 192 -16.96 21.76 7.20
N GLY A 193 -15.74 22.21 7.51
CA GLY A 193 -14.56 21.34 7.72
C GLY A 193 -14.05 20.63 6.46
N ALA A 194 -14.75 20.77 5.32
CA ALA A 194 -14.34 20.17 4.06
C ALA A 194 -13.21 20.98 3.40
N VAL A 195 -12.19 20.32 2.87
CA VAL A 195 -11.12 20.97 2.12
C VAL A 195 -11.67 21.38 0.75
N SER A 196 -11.52 22.66 0.41
CA SER A 196 -11.97 23.24 -0.88
C SER A 196 -10.81 23.65 -1.79
N ALA A 197 -9.63 23.81 -1.25
CA ALA A 197 -8.43 24.18 -2.00
C ALA A 197 -7.15 23.79 -1.26
N VAL A 198 -6.05 23.82 -2.00
CA VAL A 198 -4.71 23.52 -1.49
C VAL A 198 -3.75 24.62 -1.89
N GLU A 199 -2.92 25.07 -0.94
CA GLU A 199 -1.80 25.98 -1.20
C GLU A 199 -0.54 25.20 -1.51
N THR A 200 0.13 25.54 -2.58
CA THR A 200 1.36 24.86 -3.03
C THR A 200 2.50 25.84 -3.25
N SER A 201 3.70 25.32 -3.50
CA SER A 201 4.86 26.12 -3.94
C SER A 201 4.62 26.85 -5.26
N GLU A 202 3.68 26.39 -6.09
CA GLU A 202 3.39 26.91 -7.43
C GLU A 202 2.07 27.72 -7.48
N GLY A 203 1.44 27.97 -6.34
CA GLY A 203 0.19 28.70 -6.23
C GLY A 203 -0.95 27.86 -5.61
N LYS A 204 -2.17 28.34 -5.76
CA LYS A 204 -3.38 27.73 -5.20
C LYS A 204 -4.10 26.89 -6.25
N ILE A 205 -4.62 25.71 -5.86
CA ILE A 205 -5.51 24.88 -6.67
C ILE A 205 -6.79 24.58 -5.88
N GLU A 206 -7.93 24.82 -6.49
CA GLU A 206 -9.25 24.43 -5.95
C GLU A 206 -9.54 22.96 -6.27
N CYS A 207 -10.18 22.24 -5.33
CA CYS A 207 -10.59 20.86 -5.53
C CYS A 207 -11.95 20.57 -4.90
N THR A 208 -12.67 19.62 -5.48
CA THR A 208 -13.93 19.12 -4.92
C THR A 208 -13.68 17.98 -3.93
N GLN A 209 -12.71 17.13 -4.23
CA GLN A 209 -12.30 15.99 -3.40
C GLN A 209 -10.79 16.00 -3.24
N LEU A 210 -10.33 15.71 -2.03
CA LEU A 210 -8.91 15.59 -1.71
C LEU A 210 -8.58 14.18 -1.23
N VAL A 211 -7.51 13.61 -1.78
CA VAL A 211 -6.90 12.38 -1.29
C VAL A 211 -5.49 12.69 -0.78
N VAL A 212 -5.22 12.39 0.47
CA VAL A 212 -3.89 12.52 1.06
C VAL A 212 -3.21 11.15 1.00
N ALA A 213 -2.30 10.98 0.03
CA ALA A 213 -1.50 9.78 -0.19
C ALA A 213 -0.01 10.04 0.08
N ALA A 214 0.27 10.87 1.09
CA ALA A 214 1.59 11.40 1.41
C ALA A 214 2.53 10.38 2.10
N GLY A 215 2.14 9.10 2.21
CA GLY A 215 2.94 8.07 2.86
C GLY A 215 3.29 8.44 4.31
N PRO A 216 4.57 8.31 4.73
CA PRO A 216 4.99 8.65 6.09
C PRO A 216 4.72 10.10 6.50
N TRP A 217 4.60 11.01 5.56
CA TRP A 217 4.33 12.44 5.82
C TRP A 217 2.84 12.76 6.05
N VAL A 218 1.95 11.78 6.12
CA VAL A 218 0.51 11.98 6.34
C VAL A 218 0.21 12.71 7.66
N ARG A 219 1.04 12.54 8.68
CA ARG A 219 0.90 13.19 9.99
C ARG A 219 0.83 14.73 9.87
N LYS A 220 1.67 15.35 9.01
CA LYS A 220 1.62 16.80 8.77
C LYS A 220 0.23 17.27 8.30
N PHE A 221 -0.40 16.52 7.41
CA PHE A 221 -1.74 16.87 6.92
C PHE A 221 -2.82 16.60 7.95
N TRP A 222 -2.62 15.59 8.81
CA TRP A 222 -3.49 15.29 9.93
C TRP A 222 -3.51 16.43 10.94
N GLU A 223 -2.33 17.01 11.25
CA GLU A 223 -2.17 18.16 12.13
C GLU A 223 -2.77 19.45 11.53
N ILE A 224 -2.58 19.71 10.22
CA ILE A 224 -3.20 20.85 9.52
C ILE A 224 -4.74 20.78 9.59
N LEU A 225 -5.30 19.56 9.54
CA LEU A 225 -6.75 19.36 9.63
C LEU A 225 -7.27 19.28 11.06
N GLU A 226 -6.42 19.45 12.06
CA GLU A 226 -6.75 19.37 13.50
C GLU A 226 -7.50 18.07 13.87
N LEU A 227 -7.13 16.96 13.22
CA LEU A 227 -7.74 15.65 13.46
C LEU A 227 -7.23 15.03 14.77
N PRO A 228 -8.02 14.13 15.44
CA PRO A 228 -7.64 13.53 16.70
C PRO A 228 -6.30 12.77 16.64
N ASN A 229 -5.43 12.97 17.62
CA ASN A 229 -4.14 12.28 17.74
C ASN A 229 -4.23 10.96 18.52
N THR A 230 -5.41 10.61 18.99
CA THR A 230 -5.68 9.36 19.72
C THR A 230 -6.76 8.56 19.01
N VAL A 231 -6.75 7.26 19.24
CA VAL A 231 -7.73 6.32 18.68
C VAL A 231 -8.14 5.30 19.74
N LYS A 232 -9.41 4.90 19.70
CA LYS A 232 -9.92 3.74 20.47
C LYS A 232 -10.04 2.56 19.55
N ILE A 233 -9.42 1.43 19.90
CA ILE A 233 -9.49 0.19 19.13
C ILE A 233 -10.54 -0.72 19.75
N LYS A 234 -11.46 -1.24 18.93
CA LYS A 234 -12.43 -2.25 19.37
C LYS A 234 -11.73 -3.59 19.57
N LYS A 235 -11.84 -4.14 20.77
CA LYS A 235 -11.30 -5.45 21.13
C LYS A 235 -12.22 -6.59 20.64
N PRO A 236 -11.72 -7.84 20.60
CA PRO A 236 -12.54 -9.01 20.22
C PRO A 236 -13.80 -9.22 21.09
N ASP A 237 -13.75 -8.85 22.36
CA ASP A 237 -14.87 -8.92 23.30
C ASP A 237 -15.94 -7.82 23.10
N GLY A 238 -15.74 -6.94 22.12
CA GLY A 238 -16.61 -5.80 21.81
C GLY A 238 -16.36 -4.54 22.61
N SER A 239 -15.52 -4.58 23.64
CA SER A 239 -15.08 -3.39 24.38
C SER A 239 -14.09 -2.55 23.57
N PHE A 240 -13.80 -1.33 24.04
CA PHE A 240 -12.79 -0.48 23.41
C PHE A 240 -11.57 -0.32 24.35
N THR A 241 -10.42 -0.06 23.76
CA THR A 241 -9.24 0.39 24.52
C THR A 241 -9.49 1.77 25.09
N ASP A 242 -8.67 2.18 26.06
CA ASP A 242 -8.49 3.61 26.35
C ASP A 242 -7.94 4.34 25.12
N ASP A 243 -7.93 5.67 25.18
CA ASP A 243 -7.33 6.48 24.11
C ASP A 243 -5.83 6.16 24.01
N ILE A 244 -5.43 5.62 22.86
CA ILE A 244 -4.02 5.33 22.57
C ILE A 244 -3.48 6.28 21.50
N PRO A 245 -2.20 6.67 21.56
CA PRO A 245 -1.59 7.52 20.56
C PRO A 245 -1.66 6.87 19.17
N MET A 246 -2.22 7.58 18.19
CA MET A 246 -2.35 7.10 16.80
C MET A 246 -1.01 6.97 16.10
N TRP A 247 -0.02 7.78 16.48
CA TRP A 247 1.25 7.94 15.82
C TRP A 247 2.43 7.35 16.61
N SER A 248 2.20 6.37 17.49
CA SER A 248 3.22 5.85 18.39
C SER A 248 4.47 5.30 17.66
N TYR A 249 4.34 4.78 16.44
CA TYR A 249 5.49 4.33 15.64
C TYR A 249 5.94 5.34 14.58
N MET A 250 5.21 6.40 14.30
CA MET A 250 5.66 7.50 13.44
C MET A 250 6.74 8.35 14.11
N ALA A 251 6.83 8.32 15.43
CA ALA A 251 7.92 8.96 16.17
C ALA A 251 9.31 8.35 15.87
N LEU A 252 9.36 7.11 15.36
CA LEU A 252 10.60 6.45 14.97
C LEU A 252 11.25 7.06 13.71
N GLU A 253 10.50 7.83 12.91
CA GLU A 253 11.04 8.51 11.72
C GLU A 253 11.80 9.79 12.06
N GLU A 254 11.56 10.38 13.23
CA GLU A 254 12.13 11.66 13.67
C GLU A 254 13.30 11.49 14.64
N GLY A 255 13.60 10.27 15.10
CA GLY A 255 14.62 9.97 16.08
C GLY A 255 15.65 8.95 15.62
N GLU A 256 16.81 8.92 16.27
CA GLU A 256 17.73 7.79 16.16
C GLU A 256 17.07 6.55 16.78
N LEU A 257 16.96 5.48 15.99
CA LEU A 257 16.52 4.18 16.46
C LEU A 257 17.62 3.62 17.38
N GLU A 258 17.50 3.82 18.68
CA GLU A 258 18.21 3.01 19.66
C GLU A 258 17.56 1.62 19.71
N VAL A 259 17.92 0.79 18.76
CA VAL A 259 17.49 -0.62 18.79
C VAL A 259 18.47 -1.39 19.68
N ASP A 260 18.01 -1.85 20.83
CA ASP A 260 18.74 -2.83 21.61
C ASP A 260 18.79 -4.14 20.82
N PRO A 261 19.96 -4.53 20.26
CA PRO A 261 20.08 -5.75 19.45
C PRO A 261 19.73 -7.04 20.23
N ARG A 262 19.57 -6.97 21.55
CA ARG A 262 19.15 -8.09 22.41
C ARG A 262 17.63 -8.25 22.48
N SER A 263 16.87 -7.32 21.98
CA SER A 263 15.38 -7.38 21.96
C SER A 263 14.85 -8.29 20.85
N TYR A 264 15.67 -8.72 19.91
CA TYR A 264 15.35 -9.71 18.89
C TYR A 264 15.82 -11.10 19.34
N LYS A 265 15.07 -11.76 20.20
CA LYS A 265 15.20 -13.19 20.47
C LYS A 265 14.00 -13.93 19.90
#